data_0a1e9789742b8d9b45e8daa3e395210a
#
_entry.id   0a1e9789742b8d9b45e8daa3e395210a
#
_cell.length_a   1.000
_cell.length_b   1.000
_cell.length_c   1.000
_cell.angle_alpha   90.00
_cell.angle_beta   90.00
_cell.angle_gamma   90.00
#
_symmetry.space_group_name_H-M   'P 1'
#
loop_
_entity.id
_entity.type
_entity.pdbx_description
1 polymer ?
#
loop_
_entity_poly.entity_id
_entity_poly.type
_entity_poly.pdbx_seq_one_letter_code
_entity_poly.pdbx_strand_id
1 'polypeptide(L)'
;MDNINDIQYFVKESQFEQALVDLLPHHGWEKEVLVQPTEEDLIQNWAKILFDNNRDINKLGNYPLTASEMRQILDQVNLCDSPYAMNMFINGGQVCIKRDNPADTNNYGKEVYLKIFDAREISAGQSRYQIARQPRFKASHPLGGDRRGDVMLLINGMPVIHIELKRSKVDVSQATFQIKRYTHEGVFSNGIFKMVQIFVAMTPEETLYFANPGKEENFKPEFYFHWEDFNNTVIRDWRRIVSDLLSIPMAHQLIGYYTIADDKDKTLKVLRSYQYFAASKISDITHKTNWDTHQHRGGYVWHTTGSGKTMTSFKSAQLIANSGDADKVVFLLDRIELS
;
A
#
# COMPACT_ATOMS: atom_id res chain seq x y z
N MET A 1 -5.60 10.51 -25.19
CA MET A 1 -4.55 11.46 -24.76
C MET A 1 -5.25 12.48 -23.89
N ASP A 2 -4.88 12.51 -22.60
CA ASP A 2 -5.40 13.53 -21.71
C ASP A 2 -4.90 14.88 -22.22
N ASN A 3 -5.83 15.76 -22.54
CA ASN A 3 -5.47 17.08 -23.00
C ASN A 3 -4.97 17.87 -21.78
N ILE A 4 -3.67 18.18 -21.72
CA ILE A 4 -3.05 18.87 -20.59
C ILE A 4 -3.78 20.19 -20.27
N ASN A 5 -4.45 20.79 -21.27
CA ASN A 5 -5.24 22.01 -21.11
C ASN A 5 -6.54 21.82 -20.31
N ASP A 6 -6.97 20.58 -20.07
CA ASP A 6 -8.19 20.27 -19.29
C ASP A 6 -7.90 19.93 -17.84
N ILE A 7 -6.61 19.88 -17.44
CA ILE A 7 -6.20 19.61 -16.06
C ILE A 7 -6.47 20.84 -15.21
N GLN A 8 -7.20 20.64 -14.13
CA GLN A 8 -7.54 21.71 -13.19
C GLN A 8 -6.28 22.33 -12.59
N TYR A 9 -6.17 23.66 -12.70
CA TYR A 9 -5.04 24.45 -12.19
C TYR A 9 -5.25 24.85 -10.72
N PHE A 10 -4.25 24.61 -9.89
CA PHE A 10 -4.28 24.96 -8.47
C PHE A 10 -3.14 25.92 -8.13
N VAL A 11 -3.49 27.12 -7.66
CA VAL A 11 -2.53 28.16 -7.25
C VAL A 11 -1.88 27.80 -5.90
N LYS A 12 -2.64 27.17 -5.00
CA LYS A 12 -2.19 26.81 -3.66
C LYS A 12 -2.21 25.29 -3.49
N GLU A 13 -1.20 24.76 -2.81
CA GLU A 13 -1.09 23.35 -2.46
C GLU A 13 -2.31 22.86 -1.64
N SER A 14 -2.76 23.69 -0.68
CA SER A 14 -3.94 23.40 0.13
C SER A 14 -5.27 23.26 -0.65
N GLN A 15 -5.37 23.91 -1.81
CA GLN A 15 -6.54 23.74 -2.69
C GLN A 15 -6.49 22.41 -3.41
N PHE A 16 -5.31 21.99 -3.86
CA PHE A 16 -5.11 20.68 -4.47
C PHE A 16 -5.30 19.55 -3.45
N GLU A 17 -4.75 19.71 -2.25
CA GLU A 17 -4.94 18.77 -1.13
C GLU A 17 -6.44 18.58 -0.84
N GLN A 18 -7.20 19.68 -0.73
CA GLN A 18 -8.65 19.60 -0.49
C GLN A 18 -9.36 18.87 -1.64
N ALA A 19 -9.03 19.20 -2.89
CA ALA A 19 -9.65 18.55 -4.05
C ALA A 19 -9.35 17.04 -4.10
N LEU A 20 -8.12 16.63 -3.75
CA LEU A 20 -7.76 15.23 -3.65
C LEU A 20 -8.56 14.50 -2.55
N VAL A 21 -8.62 15.09 -1.36
CA VAL A 21 -9.35 14.53 -0.21
C VAL A 21 -10.85 14.44 -0.50
N ASP A 22 -11.43 15.39 -1.22
CA ASP A 22 -12.84 15.38 -1.62
C ASP A 22 -13.15 14.34 -2.71
N LEU A 23 -12.15 14.00 -3.55
CA LEU A 23 -12.32 13.03 -4.63
C LEU A 23 -12.19 11.57 -4.17
N LEU A 24 -11.29 11.28 -3.24
CA LEU A 24 -10.99 9.92 -2.77
C LEU A 24 -12.23 9.14 -2.31
N PRO A 25 -13.22 9.72 -1.58
CA PRO A 25 -14.43 9.00 -1.19
C PRO A 25 -15.29 8.52 -2.36
N HIS A 26 -15.23 9.16 -3.52
CA HIS A 26 -15.91 8.70 -4.74
C HIS A 26 -15.24 7.47 -5.36
N HIS A 27 -14.06 7.10 -4.86
CA HIS A 27 -13.26 5.96 -5.31
C HIS A 27 -13.04 4.91 -4.23
N GLY A 28 -13.97 4.78 -3.29
CA GLY A 28 -14.04 3.68 -2.32
C GLY A 28 -13.41 3.97 -0.95
N TRP A 29 -12.88 5.17 -0.72
CA TRP A 29 -12.40 5.60 0.60
C TRP A 29 -13.55 6.12 1.47
N GLU A 30 -13.39 6.06 2.80
CA GLU A 30 -14.36 6.57 3.74
C GLU A 30 -14.49 8.10 3.64
N LYS A 31 -15.71 8.61 3.85
CA LYS A 31 -15.99 10.06 3.82
C LYS A 31 -15.45 10.79 5.05
N GLU A 32 -15.35 10.08 6.17
CA GLU A 32 -14.82 10.64 7.40
C GLU A 32 -13.30 10.70 7.31
N VAL A 33 -12.74 11.91 7.39
CA VAL A 33 -11.33 12.19 7.25
C VAL A 33 -10.72 12.43 8.63
N LEU A 34 -9.63 11.74 8.94
CA LEU A 34 -8.83 11.99 10.13
C LEU A 34 -8.00 13.26 9.89
N VAL A 35 -8.34 14.37 10.54
CA VAL A 35 -7.68 15.67 10.31
C VAL A 35 -6.57 15.88 11.33
N GLN A 36 -5.34 16.07 10.85
CA GLN A 36 -4.14 16.31 11.63
C GLN A 36 -3.91 15.28 12.76
N PRO A 37 -4.14 13.98 12.51
CA PRO A 37 -3.95 12.99 13.56
C PRO A 37 -2.48 12.96 13.99
N THR A 38 -2.28 12.80 15.28
CA THR A 38 -0.98 12.43 15.84
C THR A 38 -0.74 10.93 15.68
N GLU A 39 0.47 10.48 15.93
CA GLU A 39 0.78 9.04 15.97
C GLU A 39 -0.10 8.29 16.97
N GLU A 40 -0.32 8.87 18.14
CA GLU A 40 -1.17 8.28 19.18
C GLU A 40 -2.62 8.16 18.72
N ASP A 41 -3.17 9.19 18.06
CA ASP A 41 -4.53 9.14 17.50
C ASP A 41 -4.66 8.00 16.46
N LEU A 42 -3.63 7.80 15.62
CA LEU A 42 -3.62 6.71 14.65
C LEU A 42 -3.52 5.33 15.30
N ILE A 43 -2.73 5.19 16.37
CA ILE A 43 -2.63 3.95 17.15
C ILE A 43 -3.98 3.63 17.81
N GLN A 44 -4.66 4.60 18.40
CA GLN A 44 -5.98 4.42 18.99
C GLN A 44 -7.04 4.06 17.94
N ASN A 45 -7.00 4.72 16.78
CA ASN A 45 -7.85 4.39 15.64
C ASN A 45 -7.60 2.94 15.18
N TRP A 46 -6.34 2.53 15.07
CA TRP A 46 -5.98 1.16 14.69
C TRP A 46 -6.46 0.15 15.72
N ALA A 47 -6.28 0.40 17.02
CA ALA A 47 -6.77 -0.45 18.09
C ALA A 47 -8.29 -0.70 18.00
N LYS A 48 -9.06 0.37 17.73
CA LYS A 48 -10.51 0.27 17.55
C LYS A 48 -10.87 -0.61 16.36
N ILE A 49 -10.24 -0.38 15.22
CA ILE A 49 -10.51 -1.15 14.00
C ILE A 49 -10.10 -2.61 14.17
N LEU A 50 -8.93 -2.87 14.79
CA LEU A 50 -8.51 -4.24 15.10
C LEU A 50 -9.53 -4.95 15.99
N PHE A 51 -10.02 -4.28 17.02
CA PHE A 51 -11.05 -4.86 17.88
C PHE A 51 -12.33 -5.13 17.08
N ASP A 52 -12.85 -4.16 16.34
CA ASP A 52 -14.08 -4.29 15.58
C ASP A 52 -14.01 -5.43 14.55
N ASN A 53 -12.91 -5.54 13.81
CA ASN A 53 -12.70 -6.58 12.79
C ASN A 53 -12.49 -7.99 13.38
N ASN A 54 -12.02 -8.10 14.62
CA ASN A 54 -11.68 -9.37 15.26
C ASN A 54 -12.66 -9.80 16.34
N ARG A 55 -13.58 -8.93 16.73
CA ARG A 55 -14.47 -9.13 17.85
C ARG A 55 -15.24 -10.45 17.78
N ASP A 56 -15.83 -10.75 16.64
CA ASP A 56 -16.64 -11.96 16.45
C ASP A 56 -15.77 -13.17 16.09
N ILE A 57 -14.72 -12.97 15.28
CA ILE A 57 -13.78 -14.03 14.87
C ILE A 57 -13.10 -14.65 16.10
N ASN A 58 -12.62 -13.81 17.01
CA ASN A 58 -11.89 -14.22 18.19
C ASN A 58 -12.76 -14.30 19.46
N LYS A 59 -14.07 -14.10 19.34
CA LYS A 59 -15.02 -14.12 20.47
C LYS A 59 -14.60 -13.16 21.60
N LEU A 60 -14.13 -11.96 21.24
CA LEU A 60 -13.62 -10.97 22.19
C LEU A 60 -14.75 -10.29 22.99
N GLY A 61 -16.02 -10.54 22.66
CA GLY A 61 -17.16 -9.94 23.33
C GLY A 61 -17.18 -8.40 23.20
N ASN A 62 -17.39 -7.72 24.32
CA ASN A 62 -17.39 -6.26 24.41
C ASN A 62 -16.13 -5.73 25.13
N TYR A 63 -15.01 -6.42 25.01
CA TYR A 63 -13.77 -6.11 25.71
C TYR A 63 -12.72 -5.60 24.72
N PRO A 64 -12.61 -4.27 24.49
CA PRO A 64 -11.64 -3.68 23.57
C PRO A 64 -10.20 -4.05 23.91
N LEU A 65 -9.30 -3.82 22.97
CA LEU A 65 -7.88 -3.99 23.20
C LEU A 65 -7.37 -2.97 24.24
N THR A 66 -6.55 -3.45 25.18
CA THR A 66 -5.91 -2.58 26.16
C THR A 66 -4.68 -1.86 25.58
N ALA A 67 -4.20 -0.83 26.26
CA ALA A 67 -2.95 -0.17 25.90
C ALA A 67 -1.74 -1.12 25.95
N SER A 68 -1.76 -2.09 26.85
CA SER A 68 -0.71 -3.13 26.96
C SER A 68 -0.76 -4.09 25.77
N GLU A 69 -1.94 -4.51 25.34
CA GLU A 69 -2.13 -5.35 24.16
C GLU A 69 -1.69 -4.62 22.88
N MET A 70 -2.02 -3.34 22.75
CA MET A 70 -1.52 -2.53 21.63
C MET A 70 0.00 -2.37 21.65
N ARG A 71 0.61 -2.29 22.84
CA ARG A 71 2.08 -2.27 22.94
C ARG A 71 2.70 -3.57 22.43
N GLN A 72 2.12 -4.74 22.74
CA GLN A 72 2.58 -6.02 22.20
C GLN A 72 2.53 -6.04 20.65
N ILE A 73 1.52 -5.40 20.05
CA ILE A 73 1.42 -5.28 18.59
C ILE A 73 2.50 -4.34 18.05
N LEU A 74 2.68 -3.18 18.68
CA LEU A 74 3.69 -2.20 18.27
C LEU A 74 5.12 -2.75 18.43
N ASP A 75 5.36 -3.60 19.42
CA ASP A 75 6.65 -4.28 19.58
C ASP A 75 6.93 -5.21 18.39
N GLN A 76 5.92 -5.94 17.87
CA GLN A 76 6.06 -6.74 16.66
C GLN A 76 6.31 -5.86 15.41
N VAL A 77 5.63 -4.71 15.30
CA VAL A 77 5.91 -3.71 14.26
C VAL A 77 7.35 -3.21 14.33
N ASN A 78 7.84 -2.93 15.54
CA ASN A 78 9.20 -2.42 15.74
C ASN A 78 10.29 -3.45 15.43
N LEU A 79 9.99 -4.75 15.53
CA LEU A 79 10.91 -5.82 15.12
C LEU A 79 11.12 -5.87 13.59
N CYS A 80 10.20 -5.33 12.80
CA CYS A 80 10.40 -5.21 11.36
C CYS A 80 11.45 -4.13 11.07
N ASP A 81 12.65 -4.48 10.67
CA ASP A 81 13.80 -3.59 10.49
C ASP A 81 13.86 -2.88 9.13
N SER A 82 12.97 -3.25 8.23
CA SER A 82 12.94 -2.75 6.84
C SER A 82 11.53 -2.77 6.25
N PRO A 83 11.26 -1.97 5.18
CA PRO A 83 10.00 -2.06 4.45
C PRO A 83 9.72 -3.44 3.86
N TYR A 84 10.78 -4.22 3.54
CA TYR A 84 10.67 -5.62 3.16
C TYR A 84 10.04 -6.45 4.29
N ALA A 85 10.61 -6.39 5.51
CA ALA A 85 10.08 -7.12 6.65
C ALA A 85 8.68 -6.64 7.03
N MET A 86 8.42 -5.35 6.93
CA MET A 86 7.10 -4.76 7.17
C MET A 86 6.05 -5.25 6.15
N ASN A 87 6.41 -5.40 4.88
CA ASN A 87 5.52 -5.96 3.87
C ASN A 87 5.15 -7.41 4.19
N MET A 88 6.13 -8.21 4.62
CA MET A 88 5.86 -9.58 5.06
C MET A 88 4.97 -9.63 6.30
N PHE A 89 5.17 -8.73 7.25
CA PHE A 89 4.32 -8.60 8.43
C PHE A 89 2.87 -8.26 8.05
N ILE A 90 2.65 -7.24 7.23
CA ILE A 90 1.30 -6.84 6.77
C ILE A 90 0.64 -7.99 6.00
N ASN A 91 1.32 -8.57 5.02
CA ASN A 91 0.80 -9.66 4.20
C ASN A 91 0.76 -11.02 4.91
N GLY A 92 1.43 -11.17 6.06
CA GLY A 92 1.22 -12.28 6.99
C GLY A 92 -0.18 -12.27 7.58
N GLY A 93 -0.83 -11.12 7.56
CA GLY A 93 -2.26 -10.95 7.80
C GLY A 93 -2.69 -11.05 9.26
N GLN A 94 -1.82 -11.43 10.19
CA GLN A 94 -2.16 -11.65 11.59
C GLN A 94 -1.06 -11.20 12.54
N VAL A 95 -1.48 -10.77 13.76
CA VAL A 95 -0.58 -10.50 14.90
C VAL A 95 -1.05 -11.31 16.09
N CYS A 96 -0.10 -11.79 16.88
CA CYS A 96 -0.38 -12.53 18.11
C CYS A 96 -0.26 -11.61 19.32
N ILE A 97 -1.27 -11.63 20.19
CA ILE A 97 -1.23 -10.95 21.48
C ILE A 97 -1.57 -11.92 22.61
N LYS A 98 -1.06 -11.67 23.78
CA LYS A 98 -1.56 -12.29 25.00
C LYS A 98 -2.60 -11.35 25.62
N ARG A 99 -3.87 -11.82 25.70
CA ARG A 99 -4.96 -11.04 26.28
C ARG A 99 -4.69 -10.71 27.75
N ASP A 100 -4.78 -9.43 28.10
CA ASP A 100 -4.56 -8.97 29.47
C ASP A 100 -5.72 -8.12 30.02
N ASN A 101 -6.84 -8.01 29.27
CA ASN A 101 -8.04 -7.35 29.75
C ASN A 101 -8.71 -8.22 30.84
N PRO A 102 -8.71 -7.83 32.13
CA PRO A 102 -9.23 -8.66 33.22
C PRO A 102 -10.74 -8.86 33.16
N ALA A 103 -11.48 -8.02 32.42
CA ALA A 103 -12.92 -8.17 32.22
C ALA A 103 -13.25 -9.28 31.21
N ASP A 104 -12.32 -9.63 30.31
CA ASP A 104 -12.45 -10.73 29.35
C ASP A 104 -12.02 -12.06 29.98
N THR A 105 -12.80 -12.56 30.92
CA THR A 105 -12.48 -13.78 31.66
C THR A 105 -12.33 -15.01 30.76
N ASN A 106 -12.94 -15.02 29.57
CA ASN A 106 -12.87 -16.14 28.64
C ASN A 106 -11.51 -16.21 27.94
N ASN A 107 -10.89 -15.08 27.67
CA ASN A 107 -9.64 -15.00 26.91
C ASN A 107 -8.45 -14.53 27.76
N TYR A 108 -8.66 -14.09 29.00
CA TYR A 108 -7.60 -13.58 29.86
C TYR A 108 -6.42 -14.55 29.96
N GLY A 109 -5.22 -14.06 29.71
CA GLY A 109 -3.99 -14.83 29.73
C GLY A 109 -3.77 -15.76 28.53
N LYS A 110 -4.72 -15.86 27.59
CA LYS A 110 -4.59 -16.67 26.37
C LYS A 110 -3.97 -15.88 25.23
N GLU A 111 -3.30 -16.59 24.34
CA GLU A 111 -2.85 -16.08 23.07
C GLU A 111 -4.03 -15.95 22.10
N VAL A 112 -4.11 -14.81 21.42
CA VAL A 112 -5.14 -14.51 20.42
C VAL A 112 -4.46 -13.97 19.17
N TYR A 113 -4.85 -14.50 18.01
CA TYR A 113 -4.35 -14.08 16.71
C TYR A 113 -5.35 -13.11 16.07
N LEU A 114 -4.97 -11.84 16.00
CA LEU A 114 -5.80 -10.79 15.41
C LEU A 114 -5.49 -10.65 13.93
N LYS A 115 -6.51 -10.70 13.09
CA LYS A 115 -6.41 -10.40 11.66
C LYS A 115 -6.17 -8.90 11.48
N ILE A 116 -5.10 -8.53 10.78
CA ILE A 116 -4.75 -7.14 10.46
C ILE A 116 -5.02 -6.80 9.01
N PHE A 117 -4.81 -7.76 8.09
CA PHE A 117 -4.94 -7.57 6.66
C PHE A 117 -5.32 -8.89 5.96
N ASP A 118 -6.03 -8.82 4.85
CA ASP A 118 -6.23 -9.94 3.94
C ASP A 118 -6.22 -9.43 2.50
N ALA A 119 -5.20 -9.77 1.75
CA ALA A 119 -5.04 -9.33 0.37
C ALA A 119 -6.25 -9.66 -0.53
N ARG A 120 -7.02 -10.71 -0.21
CA ARG A 120 -8.18 -11.18 -0.97
C ARG A 120 -9.48 -10.47 -0.62
N GLU A 121 -9.52 -9.75 0.49
CA GLU A 121 -10.76 -9.19 1.06
C GLU A 121 -11.13 -7.83 0.44
N ILE A 122 -11.20 -7.75 -0.89
CA ILE A 122 -11.45 -6.49 -1.59
C ILE A 122 -12.96 -6.16 -1.68
N SER A 123 -13.82 -7.17 -1.62
CA SER A 123 -15.26 -7.01 -1.88
C SER A 123 -16.18 -7.45 -0.73
N ALA A 124 -15.65 -8.00 0.34
CA ALA A 124 -16.45 -8.57 1.43
C ALA A 124 -16.83 -7.59 2.56
N GLY A 125 -16.44 -6.32 2.46
CA GLY A 125 -16.95 -5.24 3.31
C GLY A 125 -16.42 -5.19 4.74
N GLN A 126 -15.39 -5.95 5.11
CA GLN A 126 -14.78 -5.89 6.43
C GLN A 126 -13.59 -4.93 6.51
N SER A 127 -12.86 -4.73 5.40
CA SER A 127 -11.73 -3.80 5.39
C SER A 127 -12.19 -2.34 5.42
N ARG A 128 -11.51 -1.54 6.26
CA ARG A 128 -11.72 -0.11 6.43
C ARG A 128 -10.68 0.66 5.61
N TYR A 129 -11.13 1.66 4.88
CA TYR A 129 -10.31 2.46 3.96
C TYR A 129 -10.39 3.93 4.34
N GLN A 130 -9.42 4.42 5.11
CA GLN A 130 -9.48 5.74 5.71
C GLN A 130 -8.49 6.71 5.09
N ILE A 131 -8.80 8.00 5.18
CA ILE A 131 -7.96 9.11 4.75
C ILE A 131 -7.49 9.85 6.00
N ALA A 132 -6.18 10.02 6.17
CA ALA A 132 -5.61 10.93 7.14
C ALA A 132 -5.03 12.14 6.41
N ARG A 133 -5.56 13.31 6.71
CA ARG A 133 -5.12 14.59 6.18
C ARG A 133 -4.17 15.25 7.14
N GLN A 134 -3.03 15.69 6.65
CA GLN A 134 -1.99 16.41 7.41
C GLN A 134 -1.55 15.66 8.70
N PRO A 135 -1.21 14.35 8.61
CA PRO A 135 -0.73 13.63 9.79
C PRO A 135 0.50 14.31 10.38
N ARG A 136 0.57 14.32 11.70
CA ARG A 136 1.66 14.97 12.45
C ARG A 136 2.75 13.98 12.77
N PHE A 137 3.97 14.30 12.35
CA PHE A 137 5.16 13.53 12.67
C PHE A 137 5.92 14.22 13.82
N LYS A 138 6.25 13.48 14.86
CA LYS A 138 7.10 13.98 15.92
C LYS A 138 8.51 14.22 15.38
N ALA A 139 9.13 15.32 15.79
CA ALA A 139 10.51 15.59 15.47
C ALA A 139 11.42 14.53 16.11
N SER A 140 12.27 13.90 15.30
CA SER A 140 13.27 12.94 15.78
C SER A 140 14.41 13.64 16.56
N HIS A 141 14.57 14.96 16.41
CA HIS A 141 15.60 15.73 17.05
C HIS A 141 14.97 16.87 17.87
N PRO A 142 15.47 17.14 19.10
CA PRO A 142 14.91 18.18 19.99
C PRO A 142 14.90 19.60 19.39
N LEU A 143 15.76 19.88 18.41
CA LEU A 143 15.84 21.17 17.70
C LEU A 143 15.00 21.21 16.42
N GLY A 144 14.36 20.09 16.03
CA GLY A 144 13.47 20.00 14.87
C GLY A 144 12.03 20.30 15.30
N GLY A 145 11.32 21.18 14.59
CA GLY A 145 9.87 21.33 14.77
C GLY A 145 9.12 20.10 14.22
N ASP A 146 7.96 19.82 14.79
CA ASP A 146 7.06 18.78 14.27
C ASP A 146 6.81 18.97 12.77
N ARG A 147 6.82 17.88 12.04
CA ARG A 147 6.54 17.85 10.61
C ARG A 147 5.09 17.47 10.39
N ARG A 148 4.61 17.78 9.21
CA ARG A 148 3.26 17.46 8.78
C ARG A 148 3.34 16.96 7.34
N GLY A 149 2.83 15.77 7.09
CA GLY A 149 2.64 15.25 5.74
C GLY A 149 1.36 15.82 5.13
N ASP A 150 1.12 15.59 3.85
CA ASP A 150 -0.11 16.06 3.20
C ASP A 150 -1.24 15.04 3.39
N VAL A 151 -1.15 13.87 2.79
CA VAL A 151 -2.20 12.84 2.88
C VAL A 151 -1.61 11.46 3.15
N MET A 152 -2.25 10.70 4.02
CA MET A 152 -1.99 9.27 4.20
C MET A 152 -3.26 8.46 3.95
N LEU A 153 -3.12 7.33 3.28
CA LEU A 153 -4.18 6.38 3.05
C LEU A 153 -3.95 5.16 3.95
N LEU A 154 -5.00 4.83 4.71
CA LEU A 154 -4.95 3.77 5.71
C LEU A 154 -5.85 2.61 5.30
N ILE A 155 -5.34 1.40 5.41
CA ILE A 155 -6.13 0.17 5.26
C ILE A 155 -6.18 -0.50 6.63
N ASN A 156 -7.39 -0.73 7.12
CA ASN A 156 -7.63 -1.28 8.46
C ASN A 156 -6.92 -0.50 9.59
N GLY A 157 -6.79 0.83 9.44
CA GLY A 157 -6.11 1.69 10.39
C GLY A 157 -4.59 1.77 10.22
N MET A 158 -3.99 0.93 9.38
CA MET A 158 -2.54 0.96 9.06
C MET A 158 -2.24 1.99 7.97
N PRO A 159 -1.36 2.97 8.19
CA PRO A 159 -0.94 3.91 7.16
C PRO A 159 -0.02 3.21 6.15
N VAL A 160 -0.54 2.87 4.97
CA VAL A 160 0.18 2.07 3.97
C VAL A 160 0.64 2.85 2.75
N ILE A 161 0.00 3.99 2.45
CA ILE A 161 0.40 4.89 1.35
C ILE A 161 0.55 6.31 1.90
N HIS A 162 1.66 6.96 1.61
CA HIS A 162 1.87 8.37 1.89
C HIS A 162 1.93 9.15 0.58
N ILE A 163 1.14 10.22 0.50
CA ILE A 163 1.05 11.10 -0.66
C ILE A 163 1.59 12.47 -0.27
N GLU A 164 2.56 12.95 -1.01
CA GLU A 164 3.11 14.30 -0.89
C GLU A 164 2.72 15.13 -2.12
N LEU A 165 2.19 16.32 -1.91
CA LEU A 165 1.57 17.15 -2.92
C LEU A 165 2.39 18.41 -3.22
N LYS A 166 2.33 18.85 -4.46
CA LYS A 166 2.77 20.20 -4.86
C LYS A 166 1.72 20.83 -5.79
N ARG A 167 1.59 22.16 -5.72
CA ARG A 167 0.68 22.92 -6.55
C ARG A 167 1.07 22.84 -8.02
N SER A 168 0.18 23.28 -8.91
CA SER A 168 0.44 23.38 -10.34
C SER A 168 1.71 24.16 -10.67
N LYS A 169 2.40 23.73 -11.71
CA LYS A 169 3.68 24.30 -12.23
C LYS A 169 4.87 24.17 -11.25
N VAL A 170 4.76 23.37 -10.22
CA VAL A 170 5.90 22.97 -9.40
C VAL A 170 6.37 21.60 -9.89
N ASP A 171 7.66 21.43 -10.02
CA ASP A 171 8.24 20.15 -10.42
C ASP A 171 7.94 19.06 -9.37
N VAL A 172 7.47 17.90 -9.81
CA VAL A 172 7.10 16.79 -8.93
C VAL A 172 8.27 16.28 -8.10
N SER A 173 9.51 16.52 -8.54
CA SER A 173 10.72 16.17 -7.78
C SER A 173 10.79 16.88 -6.42
N GLN A 174 10.14 18.03 -6.25
CA GLN A 174 10.08 18.68 -4.94
C GLN A 174 9.31 17.84 -3.91
N ALA A 175 8.26 17.13 -4.35
CA ALA A 175 7.54 16.18 -3.48
C ALA A 175 8.41 14.96 -3.15
N THR A 176 9.12 14.39 -4.14
CA THR A 176 10.04 13.26 -3.87
C THR A 176 11.17 13.66 -2.93
N PHE A 177 11.72 14.87 -3.06
CA PHE A 177 12.73 15.39 -2.12
C PHE A 177 12.17 15.59 -0.71
N GLN A 178 10.92 15.99 -0.58
CA GLN A 178 10.28 16.14 0.72
C GLN A 178 10.07 14.78 1.40
N ILE A 179 9.60 13.77 0.67
CA ILE A 179 9.50 12.38 1.17
C ILE A 179 10.89 11.87 1.61
N LYS A 180 11.92 12.06 0.77
CA LYS A 180 13.30 11.67 1.10
C LYS A 180 13.77 12.34 2.39
N ARG A 181 13.49 13.63 2.57
CA ARG A 181 13.82 14.37 3.79
C ARG A 181 13.11 13.80 5.02
N TYR A 182 11.83 13.47 4.92
CA TYR A 182 11.10 12.81 6.02
C TYR A 182 11.72 11.45 6.38
N THR A 183 12.16 10.69 5.39
CA THR A 183 12.88 9.43 5.64
C THR A 183 14.21 9.67 6.35
N HIS A 184 15.00 10.67 5.92
CA HIS A 184 16.24 11.08 6.59
C HIS A 184 15.98 11.50 8.05
N GLU A 185 14.88 12.20 8.30
CA GLU A 185 14.45 12.63 9.65
C GLU A 185 13.86 11.47 10.47
N GLY A 186 13.79 10.23 9.93
CA GLY A 186 13.36 9.02 10.63
C GLY A 186 11.84 8.83 10.75
N VAL A 187 11.03 9.64 10.04
CA VAL A 187 9.56 9.58 10.12
C VAL A 187 9.04 8.17 9.81
N PHE A 188 9.56 7.54 8.76
CA PHE A 188 9.11 6.23 8.31
C PHE A 188 9.93 5.05 8.86
N SER A 189 10.76 5.31 9.87
CA SER A 189 11.63 4.28 10.46
C SER A 189 11.17 3.80 11.83
N ASN A 190 10.18 4.47 12.43
CA ASN A 190 9.70 4.18 13.77
C ASN A 190 8.18 4.25 13.86
N GLY A 191 7.61 3.59 14.86
CA GLY A 191 6.21 3.64 15.20
C GLY A 191 5.27 3.18 14.07
N ILE A 192 4.05 3.70 14.07
CA ILE A 192 3.01 3.28 13.12
C ILE A 192 3.34 3.70 11.67
N PHE A 193 4.07 4.80 11.46
CA PHE A 193 4.44 5.28 10.13
C PHE A 193 5.43 4.38 9.40
N LYS A 194 6.09 3.47 10.10
CA LYS A 194 6.93 2.40 9.54
C LYS A 194 6.15 1.47 8.60
N MET A 195 4.81 1.43 8.73
CA MET A 195 3.94 0.63 7.88
C MET A 195 3.76 1.19 6.47
N VAL A 196 4.23 2.40 6.17
CA VAL A 196 4.13 2.97 4.83
C VAL A 196 4.92 2.13 3.85
N GLN A 197 4.21 1.58 2.86
CA GLN A 197 4.76 0.70 1.83
C GLN A 197 5.01 1.42 0.52
N ILE A 198 4.15 2.39 0.20
CA ILE A 198 4.17 3.12 -1.07
C ILE A 198 4.21 4.61 -0.80
N PHE A 199 5.06 5.29 -1.55
CA PHE A 199 5.10 6.74 -1.66
C PHE A 199 4.49 7.19 -2.99
N VAL A 200 3.76 8.28 -2.94
CA VAL A 200 3.20 8.97 -4.10
C VAL A 200 3.59 10.44 -4.03
N ALA A 201 4.31 10.91 -5.01
CA ALA A 201 4.64 12.32 -5.19
C ALA A 201 3.74 12.87 -6.32
N MET A 202 2.94 13.91 -6.05
CA MET A 202 1.91 14.32 -6.97
C MET A 202 1.82 15.84 -7.13
N THR A 203 1.71 16.26 -8.38
CA THR A 203 1.18 17.56 -8.79
C THR A 203 -0.13 17.32 -9.58
N PRO A 204 -0.91 18.35 -9.88
CA PRO A 204 -2.08 18.17 -10.74
C PRO A 204 -1.77 17.59 -12.12
N GLU A 205 -0.55 17.84 -12.63
CA GLU A 205 -0.11 17.51 -13.99
C GLU A 205 0.81 16.29 -14.06
N GLU A 206 1.33 15.81 -12.91
CA GLU A 206 2.30 14.71 -12.90
C GLU A 206 2.26 13.95 -11.58
N THR A 207 2.34 12.62 -11.66
CA THR A 207 2.41 11.74 -10.50
C THR A 207 3.52 10.71 -10.66
N LEU A 208 4.31 10.56 -9.60
CA LEU A 208 5.29 9.49 -9.45
C LEU A 208 4.89 8.61 -8.26
N TYR A 209 4.99 7.29 -8.42
CA TYR A 209 4.82 6.35 -7.32
C TYR A 209 6.01 5.41 -7.22
N PHE A 210 6.33 4.97 -6.00
CA PHE A 210 7.44 4.06 -5.75
C PHE A 210 7.29 3.34 -4.42
N ALA A 211 7.89 2.17 -4.30
CA ALA A 211 7.95 1.44 -3.04
C ALA A 211 8.84 2.19 -2.03
N ASN A 212 8.49 2.07 -0.74
CA ASN A 212 9.32 2.63 0.33
C ASN A 212 10.73 2.02 0.27
N PRO A 213 11.79 2.80 0.01
CA PRO A 213 13.14 2.28 -0.13
C PRO A 213 13.84 2.06 1.23
N GLY A 214 13.21 2.45 2.34
CA GLY A 214 13.66 2.28 3.72
C GLY A 214 14.74 3.27 4.14
N LYS A 215 15.80 3.41 3.38
CA LYS A 215 16.93 4.27 3.71
C LYS A 215 17.14 5.37 2.67
N GLU A 216 17.67 6.50 3.09
CA GLU A 216 17.89 7.66 2.22
C GLU A 216 18.74 7.33 0.99
N GLU A 217 19.80 6.54 1.14
CA GLU A 217 20.69 6.14 0.04
C GLU A 217 20.00 5.32 -1.05
N ASN A 218 18.86 4.73 -0.75
CA ASN A 218 18.08 3.91 -1.68
C ASN A 218 17.05 4.70 -2.50
N PHE A 219 16.93 6.01 -2.25
CA PHE A 219 16.09 6.89 -3.07
C PHE A 219 16.77 7.17 -4.41
N LYS A 220 16.40 6.39 -5.43
CA LYS A 220 16.97 6.44 -6.77
C LYS A 220 15.88 6.76 -7.78
N PRO A 221 16.02 7.83 -8.60
CA PRO A 221 15.00 8.24 -9.57
C PRO A 221 14.57 7.15 -10.56
N GLU A 222 15.46 6.19 -10.87
CA GLU A 222 15.13 5.07 -11.74
C GLU A 222 14.05 4.13 -11.18
N PHE A 223 13.72 4.25 -9.91
CA PHE A 223 12.65 3.49 -9.24
C PHE A 223 11.38 4.33 -9.00
N TYR A 224 11.31 5.56 -9.50
CA TYR A 224 10.12 6.38 -9.49
C TYR A 224 9.38 6.20 -10.80
N PHE A 225 8.13 5.73 -10.73
CA PHE A 225 7.37 5.34 -11.92
C PHE A 225 6.18 6.24 -12.12
N HIS A 226 5.89 6.56 -13.39
CA HIS A 226 4.58 7.07 -13.78
C HIS A 226 3.58 5.92 -13.88
N TRP A 227 2.33 6.20 -13.55
CA TRP A 227 1.26 5.28 -13.91
C TRP A 227 0.89 5.51 -15.38
N GLU A 228 0.83 4.45 -16.13
CA GLU A 228 0.53 4.44 -17.55
C GLU A 228 -0.75 3.67 -17.80
N ASP A 229 -1.46 3.96 -18.89
CA ASP A 229 -2.60 3.17 -19.34
C ASP A 229 -2.14 1.86 -20.01
N PHE A 230 -3.12 1.07 -20.46
CA PHE A 230 -2.85 -0.20 -21.14
C PHE A 230 -2.01 -0.06 -22.43
N ASN A 231 -1.98 1.12 -23.03
CA ASN A 231 -1.19 1.43 -24.21
C ASN A 231 0.19 2.05 -23.89
N ASN A 232 0.62 2.00 -22.63
CA ASN A 232 1.83 2.63 -22.11
C ASN A 232 1.84 4.17 -22.31
N THR A 233 0.66 4.79 -22.27
CA THR A 233 0.54 6.25 -22.27
C THR A 233 0.53 6.76 -20.83
N VAL A 234 1.45 7.65 -20.49
CA VAL A 234 1.54 8.24 -19.15
C VAL A 234 0.26 8.99 -18.81
N ILE A 235 -0.36 8.64 -17.70
CA ILE A 235 -1.51 9.33 -17.15
C ILE A 235 -1.02 10.55 -16.38
N ARG A 236 -1.40 11.74 -16.83
CA ARG A 236 -0.98 13.02 -16.27
C ARG A 236 -2.03 13.63 -15.34
N ASP A 237 -3.32 13.46 -15.65
CA ASP A 237 -4.40 14.02 -14.84
C ASP A 237 -4.50 13.31 -13.48
N TRP A 238 -4.31 14.07 -12.40
CA TRP A 238 -4.42 13.60 -11.04
C TRP A 238 -5.74 12.87 -10.74
N ARG A 239 -6.85 13.27 -11.38
CA ARG A 239 -8.17 12.64 -11.19
C ARG A 239 -8.17 11.21 -11.73
N ARG A 240 -7.50 11.00 -12.86
CA ARG A 240 -7.32 9.65 -13.40
C ARG A 240 -6.37 8.82 -12.56
N ILE A 241 -5.34 9.42 -11.98
CA ILE A 241 -4.47 8.72 -11.02
C ILE A 241 -5.29 8.27 -9.80
N VAL A 242 -6.18 9.10 -9.28
CA VAL A 242 -7.07 8.69 -8.19
C VAL A 242 -7.97 7.53 -8.62
N SER A 243 -8.56 7.59 -9.81
CA SER A 243 -9.39 6.51 -10.35
C SER A 243 -8.62 5.20 -10.58
N ASP A 244 -7.43 5.29 -11.19
CA ASP A 244 -6.75 4.13 -11.77
C ASP A 244 -5.71 3.51 -10.82
N LEU A 245 -5.10 4.30 -9.91
CA LEU A 245 -4.06 3.84 -9.00
C LEU A 245 -4.48 3.88 -7.52
N LEU A 246 -5.18 4.95 -7.10
CA LEU A 246 -5.51 5.17 -5.69
C LEU A 246 -6.94 4.75 -5.32
N SER A 247 -7.74 4.27 -6.26
CA SER A 247 -9.09 3.76 -5.98
C SER A 247 -9.06 2.42 -5.24
N ILE A 248 -10.13 2.12 -4.55
CA ILE A 248 -10.41 0.76 -4.09
C ILE A 248 -11.17 0.05 -5.22
N PRO A 249 -10.74 -1.12 -5.68
CA PRO A 249 -9.82 -2.08 -5.02
C PRO A 249 -8.32 -1.92 -5.33
N MET A 250 -7.92 -1.06 -6.27
CA MET A 250 -6.53 -1.01 -6.76
C MET A 250 -5.51 -0.71 -5.66
N ALA A 251 -5.76 0.27 -4.78
CA ALA A 251 -4.84 0.59 -3.68
C ALA A 251 -4.66 -0.59 -2.71
N HIS A 252 -5.72 -1.35 -2.44
CA HIS A 252 -5.63 -2.57 -1.63
C HIS A 252 -4.79 -3.66 -2.32
N GLN A 253 -5.04 -3.88 -3.62
CA GLN A 253 -4.28 -4.84 -4.44
C GLN A 253 -2.81 -4.43 -4.56
N LEU A 254 -2.52 -3.13 -4.63
CA LEU A 254 -1.16 -2.62 -4.69
C LEU A 254 -0.36 -3.08 -3.47
N ILE A 255 -0.95 -3.01 -2.27
CA ILE A 255 -0.32 -3.47 -1.04
C ILE A 255 -0.27 -4.99 -0.96
N GLY A 256 -1.37 -5.68 -1.25
CA GLY A 256 -1.49 -7.13 -1.07
C GLY A 256 -0.82 -7.97 -2.16
N TYR A 257 -0.86 -7.48 -3.41
CA TYR A 257 -0.42 -8.27 -4.55
C TYR A 257 0.69 -7.64 -5.36
N TYR A 258 0.72 -6.31 -5.53
CA TYR A 258 1.60 -5.66 -6.50
C TYR A 258 2.83 -4.99 -5.89
N THR A 259 3.01 -5.09 -4.58
CA THR A 259 4.32 -4.96 -3.94
C THR A 259 4.99 -6.33 -3.85
N ILE A 260 6.30 -6.34 -3.91
CA ILE A 260 7.13 -7.54 -3.89
C ILE A 260 8.24 -7.34 -2.86
N ALA A 261 8.21 -8.15 -1.82
CA ALA A 261 9.31 -8.29 -0.87
C ALA A 261 10.40 -9.16 -1.54
N ASP A 262 11.46 -8.50 -2.04
CA ASP A 262 12.57 -9.19 -2.68
C ASP A 262 13.55 -9.70 -1.63
N ASP A 263 13.59 -11.03 -1.47
CA ASP A 263 14.40 -11.69 -0.44
C ASP A 263 15.90 -11.59 -0.71
N LYS A 264 16.30 -11.50 -1.97
CA LYS A 264 17.70 -11.41 -2.37
C LYS A 264 18.35 -10.11 -1.90
N ASP A 265 17.66 -9.00 -2.14
CA ASP A 265 18.17 -7.66 -1.86
C ASP A 265 17.60 -7.08 -0.54
N LYS A 266 16.65 -7.82 0.11
CA LYS A 266 15.90 -7.35 1.29
C LYS A 266 15.23 -5.99 1.05
N THR A 267 14.78 -5.77 -0.17
CA THR A 267 14.13 -4.53 -0.61
C THR A 267 12.67 -4.74 -0.94
N LEU A 268 11.90 -3.68 -0.80
CA LEU A 268 10.52 -3.64 -1.27
C LEU A 268 10.50 -3.06 -2.68
N LYS A 269 9.81 -3.74 -3.59
CA LYS A 269 9.59 -3.31 -4.96
C LYS A 269 8.11 -3.18 -5.25
N VAL A 270 7.74 -2.32 -6.19
CA VAL A 270 6.37 -2.19 -6.68
C VAL A 270 6.34 -2.43 -8.18
N LEU A 271 5.29 -3.09 -8.67
CA LEU A 271 5.12 -3.31 -10.11
C LEU A 271 4.90 -1.98 -10.84
N ARG A 272 5.50 -1.87 -12.02
CA ARG A 272 5.17 -0.83 -12.99
C ARG A 272 3.81 -1.12 -13.63
N SER A 273 3.15 -0.10 -14.14
CA SER A 273 1.81 -0.21 -14.75
C SER A 273 1.72 -1.33 -15.81
N TYR A 274 2.66 -1.41 -16.74
CA TYR A 274 2.66 -2.46 -17.77
C TYR A 274 2.85 -3.87 -17.20
N GLN A 275 3.60 -4.03 -16.10
CA GLN A 275 3.74 -5.32 -15.41
C GLN A 275 2.42 -5.71 -14.72
N TYR A 276 1.75 -4.74 -14.11
CA TYR A 276 0.41 -4.93 -13.56
C TYR A 276 -0.57 -5.39 -14.64
N PHE A 277 -0.66 -4.69 -15.78
CA PHE A 277 -1.55 -5.07 -16.86
C PHE A 277 -1.24 -6.44 -17.41
N ALA A 278 0.05 -6.78 -17.59
CA ALA A 278 0.46 -8.09 -18.05
C ALA A 278 0.06 -9.20 -17.05
N ALA A 279 0.36 -9.03 -15.77
CA ALA A 279 0.03 -10.01 -14.74
C ALA A 279 -1.49 -10.20 -14.59
N SER A 280 -2.25 -9.11 -14.55
CA SER A 280 -3.71 -9.14 -14.48
C SER A 280 -4.32 -9.83 -15.71
N LYS A 281 -3.80 -9.53 -16.91
CA LYS A 281 -4.29 -10.15 -18.13
C LYS A 281 -4.03 -11.65 -18.20
N ILE A 282 -2.86 -12.10 -17.74
CA ILE A 282 -2.52 -13.52 -17.65
C ILE A 282 -3.47 -14.23 -16.67
N SER A 283 -3.66 -13.66 -15.47
CA SER A 283 -4.58 -14.20 -14.47
C SER A 283 -6.03 -14.25 -14.99
N ASP A 284 -6.50 -13.18 -15.61
CA ASP A 284 -7.83 -13.09 -16.21
C ASP A 284 -8.09 -14.16 -17.28
N ILE A 285 -7.12 -14.38 -18.16
CA ILE A 285 -7.23 -15.41 -19.21
C ILE A 285 -7.27 -16.79 -18.57
N THR A 286 -6.43 -17.06 -17.57
CA THR A 286 -6.43 -18.34 -16.86
C THR A 286 -7.77 -18.62 -16.22
N HIS A 287 -8.34 -17.64 -15.53
CA HIS A 287 -9.64 -17.76 -14.87
C HIS A 287 -10.82 -17.93 -15.84
N LYS A 288 -10.82 -17.20 -16.97
CA LYS A 288 -11.93 -17.16 -17.94
C LYS A 288 -11.88 -18.27 -19.00
N THR A 289 -10.76 -18.98 -19.13
CA THR A 289 -10.60 -20.01 -20.16
C THR A 289 -11.34 -21.28 -19.77
N ASN A 290 -12.22 -21.77 -20.67
CA ASN A 290 -12.76 -23.13 -20.57
C ASN A 290 -11.71 -24.11 -21.08
N TRP A 291 -11.01 -24.76 -20.17
CA TRP A 291 -9.90 -25.67 -20.46
C TRP A 291 -10.37 -26.98 -21.12
N ASP A 292 -11.66 -27.36 -21.02
CA ASP A 292 -12.24 -28.56 -21.60
C ASP A 292 -12.46 -28.42 -23.10
N THR A 293 -12.71 -27.21 -23.60
CA THR A 293 -13.03 -26.99 -25.01
C THR A 293 -11.85 -26.85 -25.94
N HIS A 294 -10.62 -26.84 -25.41
CA HIS A 294 -9.39 -26.66 -26.18
C HIS A 294 -9.25 -25.32 -26.94
N GLN A 295 -10.13 -24.36 -26.71
CA GLN A 295 -10.12 -23.05 -27.33
C GLN A 295 -9.36 -22.03 -26.45
N HIS A 296 -8.62 -21.14 -27.09
CA HIS A 296 -7.89 -20.03 -26.42
C HIS A 296 -6.94 -20.45 -25.28
N ARG A 297 -6.11 -21.45 -25.54
CA ARG A 297 -5.14 -21.97 -24.59
C ARG A 297 -3.86 -21.16 -24.59
N GLY A 298 -3.76 -20.24 -23.65
CA GLY A 298 -2.54 -19.47 -23.41
C GLY A 298 -2.45 -18.19 -24.22
N GLY A 299 -1.26 -17.62 -24.24
CA GLY A 299 -0.94 -16.35 -24.85
C GLY A 299 0.54 -16.03 -24.73
N TYR A 300 0.91 -14.84 -25.14
CA TYR A 300 2.27 -14.33 -24.98
C TYR A 300 2.23 -12.86 -24.54
N VAL A 301 3.26 -12.46 -23.83
CA VAL A 301 3.50 -11.07 -23.46
C VAL A 301 4.83 -10.62 -24.04
N TRP A 302 4.80 -9.56 -24.83
CA TRP A 302 6.02 -9.02 -25.44
C TRP A 302 6.68 -8.04 -24.47
N HIS A 303 7.81 -8.47 -23.91
CA HIS A 303 8.65 -7.67 -23.03
C HIS A 303 10.01 -7.39 -23.65
N THR A 304 10.49 -6.16 -23.56
CA THR A 304 11.87 -5.84 -23.93
C THR A 304 12.87 -6.36 -22.91
N THR A 305 14.15 -6.39 -23.28
CA THR A 305 15.22 -6.74 -22.33
C THR A 305 15.28 -5.71 -21.20
N GLY A 306 15.44 -6.17 -19.95
CA GLY A 306 15.49 -5.30 -18.77
C GLY A 306 14.13 -4.78 -18.27
N SER A 307 13.01 -5.11 -18.91
CA SER A 307 11.67 -4.66 -18.49
C SER A 307 11.07 -5.44 -17.29
N GLY A 308 11.84 -6.35 -16.69
CA GLY A 308 11.38 -7.11 -15.52
C GLY A 308 10.48 -8.30 -15.85
N LYS A 309 10.75 -9.02 -16.96
CA LYS A 309 10.03 -10.25 -17.34
C LYS A 309 9.88 -11.24 -16.19
N THR A 310 10.96 -11.50 -15.46
CA THR A 310 11.00 -12.43 -14.34
C THR A 310 10.00 -12.02 -13.25
N MET A 311 9.96 -10.72 -12.90
CA MET A 311 9.04 -10.19 -11.89
C MET A 311 7.58 -10.33 -12.33
N THR A 312 7.27 -10.00 -13.60
CA THR A 312 5.92 -10.17 -14.16
C THR A 312 5.49 -11.63 -14.16
N SER A 313 6.36 -12.54 -14.60
CA SER A 313 6.09 -13.97 -14.64
C SER A 313 5.88 -14.55 -13.25
N PHE A 314 6.77 -14.21 -12.29
CA PHE A 314 6.64 -14.64 -10.90
C PHE A 314 5.32 -14.16 -10.28
N LYS A 315 4.96 -12.89 -10.49
CA LYS A 315 3.72 -12.33 -9.95
C LYS A 315 2.49 -12.97 -10.60
N SER A 316 2.50 -13.22 -11.89
CA SER A 316 1.42 -13.94 -12.60
C SER A 316 1.24 -15.35 -12.02
N ALA A 317 2.33 -16.08 -11.82
CA ALA A 317 2.31 -17.41 -11.21
C ALA A 317 1.74 -17.38 -9.79
N GLN A 318 2.14 -16.40 -8.98
CA GLN A 318 1.63 -16.22 -7.62
C GLN A 318 0.13 -15.91 -7.61
N LEU A 319 -0.35 -15.03 -8.50
CA LEU A 319 -1.78 -14.71 -8.62
C LEU A 319 -2.59 -15.95 -8.99
N ILE A 320 -2.16 -16.73 -9.98
CA ILE A 320 -2.83 -17.96 -10.41
C ILE A 320 -2.83 -19.00 -9.29
N ALA A 321 -1.71 -19.20 -8.60
CA ALA A 321 -1.64 -20.14 -7.49
C ALA A 321 -2.57 -19.76 -6.32
N ASN A 322 -2.74 -18.44 -6.08
CA ASN A 322 -3.59 -17.94 -4.99
C ASN A 322 -5.07 -17.89 -5.35
N SER A 323 -5.43 -17.84 -6.64
CA SER A 323 -6.83 -17.80 -7.09
C SER A 323 -7.52 -19.16 -7.02
N GLY A 324 -6.74 -20.25 -7.01
CA GLY A 324 -7.27 -21.62 -7.10
C GLY A 324 -7.68 -22.03 -8.53
N ASP A 325 -7.34 -21.23 -9.54
CA ASP A 325 -7.65 -21.53 -10.96
C ASP A 325 -6.74 -22.63 -11.54
N ALA A 326 -5.67 -22.99 -10.83
CA ALA A 326 -4.75 -24.05 -11.22
C ALA A 326 -4.26 -24.84 -10.02
N ASP A 327 -4.22 -26.18 -10.13
CA ASP A 327 -3.65 -27.06 -9.10
C ASP A 327 -2.14 -26.94 -8.98
N LYS A 328 -1.47 -26.59 -10.06
CA LYS A 328 -0.02 -26.43 -10.13
C LYS A 328 0.36 -25.34 -11.13
N VAL A 329 1.39 -24.56 -10.76
CA VAL A 329 2.04 -23.60 -11.65
C VAL A 329 3.46 -24.08 -11.91
N VAL A 330 3.82 -24.24 -13.19
CA VAL A 330 5.15 -24.70 -13.62
C VAL A 330 5.88 -23.53 -14.27
N PHE A 331 7.03 -23.20 -13.72
CA PHE A 331 7.98 -22.23 -14.30
C PHE A 331 9.00 -22.97 -15.17
N LEU A 332 9.02 -22.66 -16.45
CA LEU A 332 10.05 -23.15 -17.37
C LEU A 332 10.99 -21.99 -17.71
N LEU A 333 12.24 -22.14 -17.37
CA LEU A 333 13.31 -21.16 -17.58
C LEU A 333 14.34 -21.69 -18.58
N ASP A 334 14.82 -20.82 -19.45
CA ASP A 334 15.84 -21.16 -20.45
C ASP A 334 17.27 -20.99 -19.93
N ARG A 335 17.45 -20.34 -18.76
CA ARG A 335 18.75 -20.06 -18.15
C ARG A 335 18.76 -20.43 -16.68
N ILE A 336 19.84 -21.08 -16.24
CA ILE A 336 20.06 -21.48 -14.84
C ILE A 336 20.14 -20.25 -13.91
N GLU A 337 20.62 -19.12 -14.41
CA GLU A 337 20.76 -17.86 -13.64
C GLU A 337 19.40 -17.23 -13.22
N LEU A 338 18.28 -17.73 -13.73
CA LEU A 338 16.93 -17.29 -13.40
C LEU A 338 16.20 -18.24 -12.44
N SER A 339 16.84 -19.33 -12.06
CA SER A 339 16.27 -20.36 -11.16
C SER A 339 16.46 -20.03 -9.67
#